data_0320bb810c7d198fff47f1717ede05b7
#
_entry.id   0320bb810c7d198fff47f1717ede05b7
#
_cell.length_a   1.000
_cell.length_b   1.000
_cell.length_c   1.000
_cell.angle_alpha   90.00
_cell.angle_beta   90.00
_cell.angle_gamma   90.00
#
_symmetry.space_group_name_H-M   'P 1'
#
loop_
_entity.id
_entity.type
_entity.pdbx_description
1 polymer ?
#
loop_
_entity_poly.entity_id
_entity_poly.type
_entity_poly.pdbx_seq_one_letter_code
_entity_poly.pdbx_strand_id
1 'polypeptide(L)'
;IYFKGGYANTLQVANSTFWNTGDADAKYFVQYNNDGRAVRGGYTNSWVNFLNSTFYNIAKAGQWANYGGFNGQKCSCFDVEKCIFVDCGNKQVIRRILGGRGPATYATAITNYNTYMFNGEFESTGGIVETYDLSGNAIEEDPSFKDAANGDFTVSGAAQIANKTGDPRWLPSAE
;
A
#
# COMPACT_ATOMS: atom_id res chain seq x y z
N ILE A 1 -5.11 -11.12 -2.18
CA ILE A 1 -5.20 -11.14 -3.67
C ILE A 1 -4.14 -12.11 -4.18
N TYR A 2 -4.54 -13.16 -4.89
CA TYR A 2 -3.64 -14.21 -5.31
C TYR A 2 -3.75 -14.53 -6.80
N PHE A 3 -2.64 -14.37 -7.52
CA PHE A 3 -2.52 -14.73 -8.94
C PHE A 3 -1.71 -16.01 -9.07
N LYS A 4 -2.39 -17.15 -9.22
CA LYS A 4 -1.75 -18.46 -9.38
C LYS A 4 -1.32 -18.66 -10.83
N GLY A 5 -0.01 -18.60 -11.06
CA GLY A 5 0.57 -18.85 -12.38
C GLY A 5 0.26 -17.76 -13.42
N GLY A 6 -0.14 -16.58 -12.99
CA GLY A 6 -0.47 -15.45 -13.85
C GLY A 6 -0.07 -14.11 -13.24
N TYR A 7 -0.44 -13.04 -13.93
CA TYR A 7 -0.30 -11.65 -13.49
C TYR A 7 -1.45 -10.84 -14.08
N ALA A 8 -1.72 -9.68 -13.51
CA ALA A 8 -2.60 -8.69 -14.09
C ALA A 8 -1.80 -7.64 -14.86
N ASN A 9 -2.31 -7.13 -15.97
CA ASN A 9 -1.76 -5.94 -16.60
C ASN A 9 -1.90 -4.73 -15.68
N THR A 10 -3.04 -4.65 -14.99
CA THR A 10 -3.28 -3.66 -13.93
C THR A 10 -3.99 -4.35 -12.77
N LEU A 11 -3.38 -4.29 -11.59
CA LEU A 11 -4.03 -4.53 -10.32
C LEU A 11 -4.33 -3.17 -9.71
N GLN A 12 -5.59 -2.83 -9.53
CA GLN A 12 -5.98 -1.59 -8.87
C GLN A 12 -6.90 -1.85 -7.71
N VAL A 13 -6.58 -1.25 -6.58
CA VAL A 13 -7.44 -1.13 -5.41
C VAL A 13 -7.66 0.36 -5.17
N ALA A 14 -8.91 0.81 -5.25
CA ALA A 14 -9.25 2.21 -5.10
C ALA A 14 -10.53 2.39 -4.28
N ASN A 15 -10.60 3.49 -3.50
CA ASN A 15 -11.76 3.88 -2.72
C ASN A 15 -12.31 2.73 -1.86
N SER A 16 -11.42 2.00 -1.20
CA SER A 16 -11.74 0.76 -0.51
C SER A 16 -11.14 0.70 0.87
N THR A 17 -11.84 0.02 1.78
CA THR A 17 -11.33 -0.29 3.12
C THR A 17 -11.16 -1.79 3.27
N PHE A 18 -9.97 -2.18 3.71
CA PHE A 18 -9.64 -3.55 4.11
C PHE A 18 -9.17 -3.55 5.55
N TRP A 19 -9.70 -4.46 6.37
CA TRP A 19 -9.26 -4.59 7.76
C TRP A 19 -9.27 -6.03 8.22
N ASN A 20 -8.40 -6.33 9.18
CA ASN A 20 -8.28 -7.65 9.80
C ASN A 20 -8.19 -8.80 8.79
N THR A 21 -7.59 -8.54 7.63
CA THR A 21 -7.33 -9.59 6.66
C THR A 21 -5.89 -10.07 6.83
N GLY A 22 -5.76 -11.31 7.20
CA GLY A 22 -4.46 -11.89 7.44
C GLY A 22 -4.03 -11.76 8.89
N ASP A 23 -4.67 -12.57 9.73
CA ASP A 23 -4.16 -12.88 11.06
C ASP A 23 -2.71 -13.39 11.01
N ALA A 24 -2.18 -13.83 12.13
CA ALA A 24 -0.79 -14.25 12.27
C ALA A 24 -0.28 -15.27 11.22
N ASP A 25 -1.17 -15.94 10.52
CA ASP A 25 -0.84 -16.97 9.52
C ASP A 25 -0.85 -16.46 8.08
N ALA A 26 -1.44 -15.31 7.79
CA ALA A 26 -1.45 -14.77 6.44
C ALA A 26 -0.11 -14.13 6.09
N LYS A 27 0.59 -14.78 5.18
CA LYS A 27 1.92 -14.33 4.76
C LYS A 27 1.88 -13.05 3.92
N TYR A 28 0.85 -12.89 3.07
CA TYR A 28 0.82 -11.80 2.09
C TYR A 28 -0.60 -11.29 1.86
N PHE A 29 -0.76 -9.97 1.66
CA PHE A 29 -1.98 -9.40 1.12
C PHE A 29 -2.06 -9.58 -0.39
N VAL A 30 -0.97 -9.36 -1.11
CA VAL A 30 -0.88 -9.60 -2.55
C VAL A 30 0.18 -10.65 -2.85
N GLN A 31 -0.15 -11.63 -3.67
CA GLN A 31 0.80 -12.63 -4.12
C GLN A 31 0.67 -12.88 -5.63
N TYR A 32 1.78 -12.67 -6.34
CA TYR A 32 1.95 -13.13 -7.71
C TYR A 32 2.85 -14.36 -7.71
N ASN A 33 2.33 -15.49 -8.19
CA ASN A 33 3.15 -16.66 -8.41
C ASN A 33 3.58 -16.75 -9.87
N ASN A 34 4.86 -16.99 -10.09
CA ASN A 34 5.43 -17.24 -11.42
C ASN A 34 5.23 -16.07 -12.42
N ASP A 35 5.71 -14.99 -12.11
CA ASP A 35 5.45 -13.63 -12.50
C ASP A 35 6.40 -13.03 -13.55
N GLY A 36 7.44 -13.69 -13.95
CA GLY A 36 8.21 -13.32 -15.15
C GLY A 36 7.37 -13.32 -16.44
N ARG A 37 6.07 -13.64 -16.35
CA ARG A 37 5.15 -13.69 -17.50
C ARG A 37 4.77 -12.32 -18.03
N ALA A 38 4.78 -11.27 -17.21
CA ALA A 38 4.52 -9.91 -17.68
C ALA A 38 5.52 -9.52 -18.78
N VAL A 39 6.80 -9.76 -18.52
CA VAL A 39 7.86 -9.51 -19.51
C VAL A 39 7.71 -10.42 -20.73
N ARG A 40 7.41 -11.69 -20.52
CA ARG A 40 7.20 -12.64 -21.62
C ARG A 40 5.95 -12.36 -22.43
N GLY A 41 4.95 -11.73 -21.84
CA GLY A 41 3.74 -11.26 -22.51
C GLY A 41 3.94 -10.00 -23.34
N GLY A 42 5.13 -9.41 -23.31
CA GLY A 42 5.45 -8.22 -24.09
C GLY A 42 4.82 -6.93 -23.59
N TYR A 43 4.40 -6.87 -22.30
CA TYR A 43 3.85 -5.64 -21.74
C TYR A 43 4.93 -4.58 -21.54
N THR A 44 4.65 -3.38 -22.03
CA THR A 44 5.50 -2.21 -21.80
C THR A 44 5.41 -1.77 -20.35
N ASN A 45 4.21 -1.77 -19.80
CA ASN A 45 3.93 -1.40 -18.41
C ASN A 45 2.93 -2.39 -17.79
N SER A 46 3.18 -2.77 -16.54
CA SER A 46 2.24 -3.51 -15.69
C SER A 46 2.12 -2.77 -14.38
N TRP A 47 0.89 -2.46 -13.97
CA TRP A 47 0.60 -1.56 -12.86
C TRP A 47 0.11 -2.30 -11.62
N VAL A 48 0.57 -1.83 -10.47
CA VAL A 48 0.01 -2.15 -9.16
C VAL A 48 -0.33 -0.83 -8.47
N ASN A 49 -1.62 -0.56 -8.33
CA ASN A 49 -2.13 0.72 -7.85
C ASN A 49 -2.94 0.56 -6.57
N PHE A 50 -2.62 1.39 -5.58
CA PHE A 50 -3.40 1.54 -4.35
C PHE A 50 -3.75 3.02 -4.22
N LEU A 51 -5.04 3.34 -4.35
CA LEU A 51 -5.50 4.73 -4.45
C LEU A 51 -6.63 5.00 -3.45
N ASN A 52 -6.57 6.11 -2.73
CA ASN A 52 -7.64 6.59 -1.85
C ASN A 52 -8.24 5.45 -1.01
N SER A 53 -7.42 4.65 -0.36
CA SER A 53 -7.87 3.45 0.33
C SER A 53 -7.32 3.37 1.75
N THR A 54 -8.05 2.68 2.62
CA THR A 54 -7.68 2.48 4.01
C THR A 54 -7.39 1.00 4.27
N PHE A 55 -6.25 0.74 4.86
CA PHE A 55 -5.79 -0.60 5.22
C PHE A 55 -5.44 -0.63 6.71
N TYR A 56 -6.08 -1.52 7.45
CA TYR A 56 -5.91 -1.65 8.89
C TYR A 56 -5.69 -3.10 9.27
N ASN A 57 -4.58 -3.38 9.98
CA ASN A 57 -4.22 -4.71 10.45
C ASN A 57 -4.19 -5.75 9.30
N ILE A 58 -3.43 -5.45 8.26
CA ILE A 58 -3.29 -6.31 7.08
C ILE A 58 -1.94 -6.99 7.06
N ALA A 59 -1.92 -8.32 7.14
CA ALA A 59 -0.70 -9.11 7.20
C ALA A 59 0.32 -8.54 8.22
N LYS A 60 -0.15 -8.16 9.41
CA LYS A 60 0.64 -7.43 10.41
C LYS A 60 1.94 -8.14 10.79
N ALA A 61 1.90 -9.46 10.93
CA ALA A 61 3.08 -10.30 11.21
C ALA A 61 3.75 -10.86 9.94
N GLY A 62 3.16 -10.62 8.76
CA GLY A 62 3.62 -11.12 7.47
C GLY A 62 4.31 -10.06 6.63
N GLN A 63 4.02 -10.08 5.33
CA GLN A 63 4.51 -9.10 4.37
C GLN A 63 3.34 -8.60 3.53
N TRP A 64 3.38 -7.33 3.12
CA TRP A 64 2.36 -6.79 2.24
C TRP A 64 2.23 -7.57 0.94
N ALA A 65 3.35 -7.86 0.29
CA ALA A 65 3.32 -8.52 -1.00
C ALA A 65 4.50 -9.48 -1.21
N ASN A 66 4.24 -10.47 -2.07
CA ASN A 66 5.26 -11.26 -2.74
C ASN A 66 4.96 -11.28 -4.24
N TYR A 67 5.76 -10.57 -4.99
CA TYR A 67 5.58 -10.45 -6.44
C TYR A 67 6.44 -11.43 -7.24
N GLY A 68 7.19 -12.33 -6.59
CA GLY A 68 8.11 -13.26 -7.25
C GLY A 68 9.07 -12.55 -8.19
N GLY A 69 8.98 -12.79 -9.51
CA GLY A 69 9.81 -12.15 -10.50
C GLY A 69 9.28 -10.83 -11.06
N PHE A 70 8.06 -10.38 -10.64
CA PHE A 70 7.48 -9.11 -11.13
C PHE A 70 8.26 -7.89 -10.65
N ASN A 71 8.70 -7.92 -9.40
CA ASN A 71 9.47 -6.83 -8.82
C ASN A 71 10.84 -6.70 -9.49
N GLY A 72 11.22 -5.47 -9.84
CA GLY A 72 12.45 -5.16 -10.53
C GLY A 72 12.46 -5.50 -12.01
N GLN A 73 11.31 -5.83 -12.59
CA GLN A 73 11.16 -5.86 -14.04
C GLN A 73 11.01 -4.44 -14.58
N LYS A 74 11.57 -4.16 -15.74
CA LYS A 74 11.52 -2.83 -16.36
C LYS A 74 10.10 -2.35 -16.71
N CYS A 75 9.14 -3.27 -16.78
CA CYS A 75 7.74 -2.94 -17.01
C CYS A 75 6.93 -2.73 -15.74
N SER A 76 7.52 -2.93 -14.56
CA SER A 76 6.81 -2.79 -13.29
C SER A 76 6.56 -1.33 -12.96
N CYS A 77 5.30 -0.98 -12.75
CA CYS A 77 4.85 0.35 -12.39
C CYS A 77 4.02 0.28 -11.12
N PHE A 78 4.18 1.28 -10.27
CA PHE A 78 3.48 1.38 -9.00
C PHE A 78 2.90 2.78 -8.83
N ASP A 79 1.68 2.85 -8.32
CA ASP A 79 1.02 4.09 -7.98
C ASP A 79 0.33 3.91 -6.63
N VAL A 80 0.80 4.65 -5.62
CA VAL A 80 0.34 4.54 -4.24
C VAL A 80 0.06 5.94 -3.73
N GLU A 81 -1.20 6.34 -3.83
CA GLU A 81 -1.58 7.70 -3.51
C GLU A 81 -2.75 7.76 -2.53
N LYS A 82 -2.62 8.67 -1.58
CA LYS A 82 -3.67 9.00 -0.60
C LYS A 82 -4.21 7.77 0.12
N CYS A 83 -3.33 6.87 0.50
CA CYS A 83 -3.67 5.68 1.25
C CYS A 83 -3.29 5.81 2.73
N ILE A 84 -4.10 5.20 3.59
CA ILE A 84 -3.79 5.03 5.01
C ILE A 84 -3.44 3.56 5.25
N PHE A 85 -2.24 3.33 5.74
CA PHE A 85 -1.76 2.01 6.18
C PHE A 85 -1.49 2.06 7.67
N VAL A 86 -2.26 1.29 8.44
CA VAL A 86 -2.07 1.15 9.90
C VAL A 86 -1.89 -0.32 10.21
N ASP A 87 -0.81 -0.66 10.91
CA ASP A 87 -0.47 -2.03 11.29
C ASP A 87 -0.39 -3.01 10.09
N CYS A 88 0.25 -2.60 9.02
CA CYS A 88 0.36 -3.38 7.80
C CYS A 88 1.80 -3.85 7.54
N GLY A 89 1.94 -5.07 6.96
CA GLY A 89 3.17 -5.56 6.36
C GLY A 89 4.42 -5.56 7.23
N ASN A 90 4.31 -5.76 8.54
CA ASN A 90 5.43 -5.81 9.48
C ASN A 90 6.36 -4.57 9.43
N LYS A 91 5.80 -3.38 9.52
CA LYS A 91 6.53 -2.08 9.43
C LYS A 91 7.26 -1.83 8.12
N GLN A 92 6.93 -2.52 7.06
CA GLN A 92 7.63 -2.40 5.79
C GLN A 92 6.66 -2.31 4.61
N VAL A 93 5.47 -1.73 4.85
CA VAL A 93 4.39 -1.78 3.86
C VAL A 93 4.81 -1.17 2.53
N ILE A 94 5.32 0.06 2.50
CA ILE A 94 5.72 0.70 1.23
C ILE A 94 6.89 -0.02 0.56
N ARG A 95 7.88 -0.48 1.32
CA ARG A 95 8.97 -1.29 0.79
C ARG A 95 8.45 -2.54 0.08
N ARG A 96 7.43 -3.21 0.66
CA ARG A 96 6.88 -4.44 0.12
C ARG A 96 5.88 -4.17 -1.01
N ILE A 97 5.17 -3.06 -0.99
CA ILE A 97 4.38 -2.62 -2.15
C ILE A 97 5.28 -2.49 -3.38
N LEU A 98 6.44 -1.86 -3.22
CA LEU A 98 7.44 -1.70 -4.28
C LEU A 98 8.37 -2.92 -4.42
N GLY A 99 7.98 -4.09 -3.94
CA GLY A 99 8.72 -5.33 -4.12
C GLY A 99 10.09 -5.39 -3.45
N GLY A 100 10.38 -4.51 -2.49
CA GLY A 100 11.64 -4.49 -1.74
C GLY A 100 12.84 -3.86 -2.46
N ARG A 101 12.62 -3.26 -3.64
CA ARG A 101 13.63 -2.51 -4.39
C ARG A 101 13.26 -1.03 -4.41
N GLY A 102 14.21 -0.14 -4.50
CA GLY A 102 13.94 1.31 -4.54
C GLY A 102 13.24 1.76 -5.83
N PRO A 103 12.57 2.93 -5.80
CA PRO A 103 11.80 3.45 -6.93
C PRO A 103 12.58 3.53 -8.24
N ALA A 104 13.88 3.83 -8.20
CA ALA A 104 14.72 3.91 -9.39
C ALA A 104 14.86 2.58 -10.15
N THR A 105 14.40 1.47 -9.59
CA THR A 105 14.47 0.14 -10.23
C THR A 105 13.29 -0.11 -11.17
N TYR A 106 12.23 0.69 -11.08
CA TYR A 106 10.97 0.48 -11.79
C TYR A 106 10.79 1.45 -12.96
N ALA A 107 9.88 1.13 -13.88
CA ALA A 107 9.52 2.04 -14.96
C ALA A 107 8.87 3.32 -14.39
N THR A 108 8.01 3.15 -13.40
CA THR A 108 7.37 4.26 -12.69
C THR A 108 7.07 3.84 -11.26
N ALA A 109 7.35 4.71 -10.30
CA ALA A 109 6.91 4.57 -8.92
C ALA A 109 6.44 5.95 -8.43
N ILE A 110 5.14 6.07 -8.17
CA ILE A 110 4.48 7.30 -7.72
C ILE A 110 3.98 7.06 -6.30
N THR A 111 4.28 7.98 -5.41
CA THR A 111 3.74 8.01 -4.05
C THR A 111 3.27 9.43 -3.75
N ASN A 112 2.18 9.58 -2.99
CA ASN A 112 1.63 10.90 -2.71
C ASN A 112 0.67 10.88 -1.52
N TYR A 113 0.92 11.72 -0.51
CA TYR A 113 0.06 11.92 0.67
C TYR A 113 -0.39 10.62 1.35
N ASN A 114 0.51 9.65 1.51
CA ASN A 114 0.23 8.41 2.22
C ASN A 114 0.52 8.54 3.72
N THR A 115 -0.20 7.77 4.54
CA THR A 115 0.09 7.59 5.96
C THR A 115 0.57 6.15 6.20
N TYR A 116 1.67 6.01 6.96
CA TYR A 116 2.27 4.71 7.30
C TYR A 116 2.48 4.62 8.81
N MET A 117 1.55 3.94 9.51
CA MET A 117 1.60 3.80 10.96
C MET A 117 1.73 2.33 11.36
N PHE A 118 2.49 2.07 12.40
CA PHE A 118 2.63 0.73 12.96
C PHE A 118 2.80 0.78 14.48
N ASN A 119 1.94 0.05 15.21
CA ASN A 119 1.90 0.09 16.67
C ASN A 119 1.82 1.52 17.24
N GLY A 120 1.03 2.38 16.61
CA GLY A 120 0.80 3.76 17.04
C GLY A 120 1.92 4.75 16.69
N GLU A 121 2.93 4.32 15.91
CA GLU A 121 4.05 5.18 15.50
C GLU A 121 4.15 5.28 13.98
N PHE A 122 4.66 6.39 13.48
CA PHE A 122 4.98 6.54 12.07
C PHE A 122 6.14 5.61 11.66
N GLU A 123 6.05 4.99 10.49
CA GLU A 123 7.01 3.98 10.02
C GLU A 123 8.31 4.59 9.48
N SER A 124 8.93 5.53 10.17
CA SER A 124 10.23 6.10 9.78
C SER A 124 11.44 5.21 10.14
N THR A 125 11.22 4.13 10.88
CA THR A 125 12.31 3.29 11.42
C THR A 125 13.23 2.75 10.33
N GLY A 126 14.47 3.13 10.38
CA GLY A 126 15.50 2.69 9.43
C GLY A 126 15.41 3.33 8.06
N GLY A 127 14.73 4.46 7.94
CA GLY A 127 14.62 5.19 6.68
C GLY A 127 13.80 4.47 5.60
N ILE A 128 12.90 3.56 5.99
CA ILE A 128 12.13 2.78 5.01
C ILE A 128 11.16 3.67 4.25
N VAL A 129 10.43 4.56 4.93
CA VAL A 129 9.50 5.46 4.25
C VAL A 129 10.28 6.40 3.34
N GLU A 130 11.32 7.05 3.83
CA GLU A 130 12.14 8.01 3.08
C GLU A 130 12.87 7.38 1.88
N THR A 131 13.18 6.08 1.96
CA THR A 131 13.83 5.36 0.87
C THR A 131 12.85 4.98 -0.25
N TYR A 132 11.59 4.68 0.09
CA TYR A 132 10.61 4.13 -0.85
C TYR A 132 9.50 5.10 -1.21
N ASP A 133 9.10 5.98 -0.30
CA ASP A 133 8.18 7.09 -0.58
C ASP A 133 8.98 8.36 -0.87
N LEU A 134 9.21 8.64 -2.14
CA LEU A 134 10.00 9.80 -2.56
C LEU A 134 9.15 11.07 -2.77
N SER A 135 7.89 11.06 -2.35
CA SER A 135 7.00 12.22 -2.51
C SER A 135 7.41 13.44 -1.68
N GLY A 136 8.03 13.18 -0.51
CA GLY A 136 8.33 14.22 0.48
C GLY A 136 7.08 14.77 1.18
N ASN A 137 5.92 14.13 1.01
CA ASN A 137 4.64 14.56 1.58
C ASN A 137 3.88 13.44 2.29
N ALA A 138 4.58 12.39 2.72
CA ALA A 138 4.00 11.37 3.60
C ALA A 138 3.48 12.02 4.88
N ILE A 139 2.31 11.60 5.34
CA ILE A 139 1.60 12.20 6.48
C ILE A 139 1.99 11.45 7.76
N GLU A 140 2.74 12.13 8.64
CA GLU A 140 3.23 11.61 9.93
C GLU A 140 2.23 11.85 11.08
N GLU A 141 0.94 11.93 10.79
CA GLU A 141 -0.11 12.14 11.76
C GLU A 141 -0.96 10.86 11.88
N ASP A 142 -1.39 10.54 13.09
CA ASP A 142 -2.35 9.46 13.34
C ASP A 142 -3.67 9.80 12.65
N PRO A 143 -4.24 8.91 11.83
CA PRO A 143 -5.54 9.13 11.20
C PRO A 143 -6.68 9.24 12.23
N SER A 144 -6.45 8.84 13.48
CA SER A 144 -7.37 8.92 14.60
C SER A 144 -8.74 8.36 14.23
N PHE A 145 -8.76 7.08 13.86
CA PHE A 145 -9.99 6.37 13.54
C PHE A 145 -10.94 6.32 14.72
N LYS A 146 -12.22 6.52 14.48
CA LYS A 146 -13.23 6.56 15.54
C LYS A 146 -13.37 5.24 16.29
N ASP A 147 -13.43 4.11 15.60
CA ASP A 147 -13.50 2.77 16.21
C ASP A 147 -13.09 1.68 15.21
N ALA A 148 -11.81 1.68 14.84
CA ALA A 148 -11.28 0.75 13.83
C ALA A 148 -11.44 -0.72 14.24
N ALA A 149 -11.43 -1.03 15.53
CA ALA A 149 -11.60 -2.39 16.02
C ALA A 149 -12.97 -2.97 15.68
N ASN A 150 -13.99 -2.14 15.60
CA ASN A 150 -15.37 -2.50 15.25
C ASN A 150 -15.75 -2.08 13.83
N GLY A 151 -14.80 -1.64 13.01
CA GLY A 151 -15.01 -1.34 11.59
C GLY A 151 -15.46 0.09 11.29
N ASP A 152 -15.38 1.00 12.25
CA ASP A 152 -15.62 2.44 12.02
C ASP A 152 -14.29 3.16 11.78
N PHE A 153 -13.98 3.40 10.51
CA PHE A 153 -12.74 4.05 10.07
C PHE A 153 -12.91 5.55 9.82
N THR A 154 -13.94 6.16 10.39
CA THR A 154 -14.11 7.62 10.33
C THR A 154 -12.83 8.32 10.76
N VAL A 155 -12.27 9.13 9.89
CA VAL A 155 -10.98 9.81 10.08
C VAL A 155 -11.20 11.13 10.80
N SER A 156 -10.37 11.39 11.83
CA SER A 156 -10.32 12.68 12.53
C SER A 156 -8.96 13.38 12.40
N GLY A 157 -7.95 12.72 11.84
CA GLY A 157 -6.63 13.30 11.58
C GLY A 157 -6.72 14.48 10.62
N ALA A 158 -6.26 15.65 11.05
CA ALA A 158 -6.44 16.90 10.28
C ALA A 158 -5.70 16.87 8.95
N ALA A 159 -4.49 16.30 8.93
CA ALA A 159 -3.69 16.22 7.71
C ALA A 159 -4.29 15.25 6.69
N GLN A 160 -4.85 14.12 7.12
CA GLN A 160 -5.54 13.18 6.24
C GLN A 160 -6.80 13.82 5.64
N ILE A 161 -7.59 14.53 6.45
CA ILE A 161 -8.79 15.24 5.99
C ILE A 161 -8.41 16.30 4.95
N ALA A 162 -7.42 17.15 5.25
CA ALA A 162 -6.97 18.21 4.36
C ALA A 162 -6.49 17.70 2.99
N ASN A 163 -5.83 16.54 2.97
CA ASN A 163 -5.29 15.94 1.75
C ASN A 163 -6.22 14.88 1.13
N LYS A 164 -7.38 14.64 1.73
CA LYS A 164 -8.35 13.62 1.31
C LYS A 164 -7.68 12.23 1.22
N THR A 165 -6.93 11.87 2.26
CA THR A 165 -6.19 10.62 2.35
C THR A 165 -7.04 9.55 3.03
N GLY A 166 -7.09 8.37 2.44
CA GLY A 166 -7.90 7.23 2.88
C GLY A 166 -9.13 7.01 2.00
N ASP A 167 -9.93 6.02 2.38
CA ASP A 167 -11.18 5.72 1.68
C ASP A 167 -12.19 6.88 1.85
N PRO A 168 -12.67 7.45 0.76
CA PRO A 168 -13.57 8.63 0.81
C PRO A 168 -14.83 8.46 1.66
N ARG A 169 -15.28 7.21 1.87
CA ARG A 169 -16.46 6.93 2.72
C ARG A 169 -16.26 7.33 4.18
N TRP A 170 -15.02 7.40 4.63
CA TRP A 170 -14.66 7.66 6.02
C TRP A 170 -14.14 9.08 6.25
N LEU A 171 -14.04 9.87 5.20
CA LEU A 171 -13.68 11.27 5.28
C LEU A 171 -14.93 12.14 5.51
N PRO A 172 -14.83 13.26 6.23
CA PRO A 172 -15.92 14.20 6.34
C PRO A 172 -16.40 14.65 4.96
N SER A 173 -17.71 14.73 4.78
CA SER A 173 -18.29 15.31 3.56
C SER A 173 -17.81 16.77 3.44
N ALA A 174 -17.41 17.17 2.25
CA ALA A 174 -17.19 18.60 2.00
C ALA A 174 -18.53 19.34 2.20
N GLU A 175 -18.55 20.30 3.14
CA GLU A 175 -19.67 21.23 3.29
C GLU A 175 -19.79 22.15 2.07
#